data_703083cc23671eb1a6c7907950037617
#
_entry.id   703083cc23671eb1a6c7907950037617
#
_cell.length_a   1.000
_cell.length_b   1.000
_cell.length_c   1.000
_cell.angle_alpha   90.00
_cell.angle_beta   90.00
_cell.angle_gamma   90.00
#
_symmetry.space_group_name_H-M   'P 1'
#
loop_
_entity.id
_entity.type
_entity.pdbx_description
1 polymer ?
#
loop_
_entity_poly.entity_id
_entity_poly.type
_entity_poly.pdbx_seq_one_letter_code
_entity_poly.pdbx_strand_id
1 'polypeptide(L)'
;MRVLVHGSELAAATAAAALSSVGHQVEWIPHRSLPWPSLRNAEWLAREPELNDHLEAGCQTGTLRILDPTGDTPTESDLDILWLALAPDQRQDAEALVEHVAERQSTPVVVVNNSTFPVGTTEQFESRLGHVGQVAMALPDMLEEGRAWQVFTRPSRWLLGCEDEEASRQVRELLRAFNRRSNNFQLMPRRAAELTKLAINGMLATRISYMNEIAGLADTLGVDVEHVRLGMGADTRIGYEYLYPGCGFGGPNFSRDLMRLADVQSASGRASALLDRVLDINEHKKETLFRKLWSHFNGQLEGRTVAIWGVAFKPGTTRIDHAPVLTLLEALWAQGVKVRLHDPAALATLEAEIGSHPLMTLCHEDPYQACEGADALMLVTEWKCYWNPDWRRLGDMLGERLVLDGRNIFDPAYVAARGLTYRGIGRRADP
;
A
#
# COMPACT_ATOMS: atom_id res chain seq x y z
N MET A 1 -19.09 24.27 0.56
CA MET A 1 -17.91 24.70 -0.20
C MET A 1 -17.94 24.05 -1.58
N ARG A 2 -17.36 24.71 -2.58
CA ARG A 2 -17.14 24.17 -3.93
C ARG A 2 -15.72 23.65 -4.02
N VAL A 3 -15.60 22.36 -4.34
CA VAL A 3 -14.31 21.64 -4.34
C VAL A 3 -14.07 21.03 -5.70
N LEU A 4 -12.92 21.32 -6.29
CA LEU A 4 -12.43 20.63 -7.48
C LEU A 4 -11.40 19.60 -7.05
N VAL A 5 -11.69 18.32 -7.25
CA VAL A 5 -10.75 17.22 -7.01
C VAL A 5 -10.11 16.80 -8.33
N HIS A 6 -8.79 16.69 -8.37
CA HIS A 6 -8.07 16.20 -9.54
C HIS A 6 -7.17 15.02 -9.22
N GLY A 7 -7.33 13.93 -9.99
CA GLY A 7 -6.59 12.69 -9.86
C GLY A 7 -7.42 11.46 -10.23
N SER A 8 -6.79 10.31 -10.42
CA SER A 8 -7.44 9.09 -10.90
C SER A 8 -7.26 7.87 -10.00
N GLU A 9 -6.59 8.02 -8.88
CA GLU A 9 -6.33 6.91 -7.97
C GLU A 9 -7.23 6.97 -6.72
N LEU A 10 -7.03 6.01 -5.83
CA LEU A 10 -7.79 5.82 -4.60
C LEU A 10 -7.95 7.12 -3.78
N ALA A 11 -6.90 7.93 -3.67
CA ALA A 11 -6.93 9.15 -2.90
C ALA A 11 -7.92 10.19 -3.47
N ALA A 12 -7.95 10.36 -4.79
CA ALA A 12 -8.88 11.28 -5.45
C ALA A 12 -10.34 10.81 -5.32
N ALA A 13 -10.59 9.52 -5.61
CA ALA A 13 -11.92 8.93 -5.48
C ALA A 13 -12.46 9.02 -4.05
N THR A 14 -11.59 8.72 -3.06
CA THR A 14 -11.97 8.80 -1.64
C THR A 14 -12.27 10.22 -1.21
N ALA A 15 -11.45 11.20 -1.59
CA ALA A 15 -11.70 12.61 -1.30
C ALA A 15 -13.00 13.08 -1.94
N ALA A 16 -13.23 12.77 -3.22
CA ALA A 16 -14.45 13.14 -3.94
C ALA A 16 -15.71 12.56 -3.28
N ALA A 17 -15.70 11.26 -2.96
CA ALA A 17 -16.81 10.59 -2.29
C ALA A 17 -17.05 11.17 -0.88
N ALA A 18 -15.99 11.31 -0.08
CA ALA A 18 -16.13 11.74 1.31
C ALA A 18 -16.63 13.19 1.40
N LEU A 19 -16.03 14.10 0.63
CA LEU A 19 -16.42 15.50 0.66
C LEU A 19 -17.86 15.71 0.14
N SER A 20 -18.25 15.02 -0.94
CA SER A 20 -19.64 15.09 -1.44
C SER A 20 -20.66 14.50 -0.45
N SER A 21 -20.30 13.44 0.28
CA SER A 21 -21.18 12.77 1.25
C SER A 21 -21.59 13.67 2.43
N VAL A 22 -20.82 14.71 2.72
CA VAL A 22 -21.09 15.67 3.80
C VAL A 22 -21.64 17.00 3.30
N GLY A 23 -22.08 17.06 2.02
CA GLY A 23 -22.84 18.18 1.45
C GLY A 23 -21.99 19.26 0.78
N HIS A 24 -20.69 19.01 0.54
CA HIS A 24 -19.91 19.89 -0.33
C HIS A 24 -20.29 19.65 -1.79
N GLN A 25 -20.19 20.70 -2.63
CA GLN A 25 -20.35 20.58 -4.07
C GLN A 25 -18.99 20.21 -4.65
N VAL A 26 -18.87 18.99 -5.16
CA VAL A 26 -17.61 18.43 -5.61
C VAL A 26 -17.66 18.20 -7.12
N GLU A 27 -16.70 18.76 -7.82
CA GLU A 27 -16.38 18.37 -9.19
C GLU A 27 -15.11 17.52 -9.14
N TRP A 28 -15.12 16.35 -9.76
CA TRP A 28 -13.98 15.48 -9.83
C TRP A 28 -13.53 15.32 -11.27
N ILE A 29 -12.29 15.71 -11.55
CA ILE A 29 -11.62 15.48 -12.84
C ILE A 29 -10.65 14.31 -12.67
N PRO A 30 -10.97 13.11 -13.16
CA PRO A 30 -10.01 12.03 -13.26
C PRO A 30 -8.84 12.47 -14.15
N HIS A 31 -7.65 11.98 -13.87
CA HIS A 31 -6.52 12.24 -14.75
C HIS A 31 -6.72 11.54 -16.11
N ARG A 32 -6.28 12.17 -17.20
CA ARG A 32 -6.45 11.70 -18.58
C ARG A 32 -5.92 10.28 -18.85
N SER A 33 -4.94 9.81 -18.05
CA SER A 33 -4.41 8.44 -18.16
C SER A 33 -5.43 7.37 -17.74
N LEU A 34 -6.44 7.73 -16.94
CA LEU A 34 -7.45 6.81 -16.45
C LEU A 34 -8.81 7.54 -16.32
N PRO A 35 -9.56 7.72 -17.44
CA PRO A 35 -10.84 8.42 -17.44
C PRO A 35 -11.94 7.62 -16.73
N TRP A 36 -13.02 8.29 -16.34
CA TRP A 36 -14.10 7.73 -15.50
C TRP A 36 -14.69 6.41 -15.97
N PRO A 37 -15.00 6.16 -17.25
CA PRO A 37 -15.53 4.86 -17.66
C PRO A 37 -14.59 3.69 -17.31
N SER A 38 -13.29 3.90 -17.37
CA SER A 38 -12.27 2.93 -16.98
C SER A 38 -12.14 2.82 -15.47
N LEU A 39 -12.20 3.95 -14.76
CA LEU A 39 -12.16 4.01 -13.29
C LEU A 39 -13.31 3.26 -12.63
N ARG A 40 -14.53 3.41 -13.14
CA ARG A 40 -15.73 2.74 -12.60
C ARG A 40 -15.59 1.22 -12.58
N ASN A 41 -14.85 0.67 -13.53
CA ASN A 41 -14.58 -0.75 -13.64
C ASN A 41 -13.22 -1.16 -13.05
N ALA A 42 -12.52 -0.25 -12.40
CA ALA A 42 -11.23 -0.55 -11.81
C ALA A 42 -11.38 -1.55 -10.65
N GLU A 43 -10.60 -2.62 -10.70
CA GLU A 43 -10.67 -3.68 -9.69
C GLU A 43 -10.39 -3.17 -8.27
N TRP A 44 -9.53 -2.16 -8.11
CA TRP A 44 -9.25 -1.58 -6.81
C TRP A 44 -10.49 -0.92 -6.19
N LEU A 45 -11.36 -0.27 -7.00
CA LEU A 45 -12.59 0.35 -6.51
C LEU A 45 -13.57 -0.71 -5.98
N ALA A 46 -13.70 -1.85 -6.68
CA ALA A 46 -14.53 -2.96 -6.22
C ALA A 46 -14.07 -3.58 -4.89
N ARG A 47 -12.82 -3.33 -4.49
CA ARG A 47 -12.21 -3.83 -3.24
C ARG A 47 -12.23 -2.83 -2.09
N GLU A 48 -12.67 -1.60 -2.34
CA GLU A 48 -12.84 -0.57 -1.30
C GLU A 48 -14.27 -0.60 -0.76
N PRO A 49 -14.49 -1.13 0.45
CA PRO A 49 -15.83 -1.19 1.04
C PRO A 49 -16.45 0.21 1.10
N GLU A 50 -17.72 0.30 0.77
CA GLU A 50 -18.54 1.51 0.84
C GLU A 50 -18.17 2.63 -0.17
N LEU A 51 -16.96 2.65 -0.74
CA LEU A 51 -16.50 3.78 -1.55
C LEU A 51 -17.33 3.96 -2.83
N ASN A 52 -17.60 2.86 -3.55
CA ASN A 52 -18.39 2.92 -4.78
C ASN A 52 -19.82 3.40 -4.50
N ASP A 53 -20.44 2.91 -3.42
CA ASP A 53 -21.80 3.30 -3.03
C ASP A 53 -21.89 4.81 -2.74
N HIS A 54 -20.86 5.37 -2.08
CA HIS A 54 -20.80 6.81 -1.80
C HIS A 54 -20.54 7.65 -3.06
N LEU A 55 -19.74 7.19 -4.00
CA LEU A 55 -19.57 7.85 -5.30
C LEU A 55 -20.90 7.89 -6.07
N GLU A 56 -21.59 6.77 -6.16
CA GLU A 56 -22.89 6.68 -6.82
C GLU A 56 -23.95 7.56 -6.14
N ALA A 57 -24.03 7.53 -4.81
CA ALA A 57 -24.94 8.38 -4.06
C ALA A 57 -24.65 9.88 -4.27
N GLY A 58 -23.39 10.28 -4.27
CA GLY A 58 -22.98 11.65 -4.58
C GLY A 58 -23.41 12.12 -5.96
N CYS A 59 -23.27 11.25 -6.98
CA CYS A 59 -23.74 11.53 -8.34
C CYS A 59 -25.27 11.63 -8.42
N GLN A 60 -26.00 10.74 -7.73
CA GLN A 60 -27.46 10.73 -7.72
C GLN A 60 -28.05 11.95 -7.01
N THR A 61 -27.42 12.41 -5.92
CA THR A 61 -27.86 13.61 -5.18
C THR A 61 -27.42 14.92 -5.83
N GLY A 62 -26.55 14.87 -6.84
CA GLY A 62 -25.98 16.04 -7.51
C GLY A 62 -24.94 16.78 -6.68
N THR A 63 -24.45 16.20 -5.57
CA THR A 63 -23.32 16.75 -4.80
C THR A 63 -21.95 16.39 -5.38
N LEU A 64 -21.89 15.37 -6.22
CA LEU A 64 -20.71 14.98 -6.97
C LEU A 64 -20.97 15.02 -8.48
N ARG A 65 -20.15 15.74 -9.22
CA ARG A 65 -20.10 15.73 -10.67
C ARG A 65 -18.74 15.21 -11.13
N ILE A 66 -18.75 14.12 -11.89
CA ILE A 66 -17.51 13.56 -12.46
C ILE A 66 -17.36 14.10 -13.88
N LEU A 67 -16.24 14.72 -14.16
CA LEU A 67 -15.97 15.39 -15.42
C LEU A 67 -15.14 14.48 -16.35
N ASP A 68 -15.38 14.58 -17.65
CA ASP A 68 -14.51 13.95 -18.65
C ASP A 68 -13.27 14.82 -18.84
N PRO A 69 -12.04 14.31 -18.59
CA PRO A 69 -10.82 15.08 -18.72
C PRO A 69 -10.52 15.53 -20.16
N THR A 70 -11.23 14.99 -21.16
CA THR A 70 -10.99 15.30 -22.59
C THR A 70 -12.00 16.28 -23.18
N GLY A 71 -13.12 16.53 -22.52
CA GLY A 71 -14.21 17.33 -23.11
C GLY A 71 -14.91 18.28 -22.14
N ASP A 72 -14.88 18.00 -20.86
CA ASP A 72 -15.55 18.83 -19.86
C ASP A 72 -14.62 19.90 -19.31
N THR A 73 -15.11 21.12 -19.20
CA THR A 73 -14.45 22.18 -18.45
C THR A 73 -15.03 22.23 -17.03
N PRO A 74 -14.20 22.45 -15.98
CA PRO A 74 -14.71 22.75 -14.66
C PRO A 74 -15.67 23.93 -14.71
N THR A 75 -16.68 23.93 -13.82
CA THR A 75 -17.59 25.06 -13.72
C THR A 75 -16.78 26.31 -13.39
N GLU A 76 -16.87 27.35 -14.23
CA GLU A 76 -16.10 28.61 -14.10
C GLU A 76 -16.51 29.47 -12.87
N SER A 77 -17.35 28.92 -11.99
CA SER A 77 -17.81 29.63 -10.79
C SER A 77 -16.81 29.51 -9.65
N ASP A 78 -16.76 30.54 -8.82
CA ASP A 78 -15.90 30.67 -7.62
C ASP A 78 -15.61 29.37 -6.91
N LEU A 79 -14.37 28.88 -7.05
CA LEU A 79 -13.87 27.67 -6.41
C LEU A 79 -13.30 28.02 -5.04
N ASP A 80 -13.72 27.28 -4.00
CA ASP A 80 -13.15 27.44 -2.67
C ASP A 80 -11.87 26.65 -2.49
N ILE A 81 -11.85 25.40 -3.00
CA ILE A 81 -10.76 24.42 -2.81
C ILE A 81 -10.41 23.73 -4.12
N LEU A 82 -9.12 23.72 -4.46
CA LEU A 82 -8.52 22.81 -5.44
C LEU A 82 -7.82 21.67 -4.69
N TRP A 83 -8.34 20.44 -4.79
CA TRP A 83 -7.79 19.26 -4.15
C TRP A 83 -7.01 18.41 -5.14
N LEU A 84 -5.68 18.35 -4.99
CA LEU A 84 -4.78 17.60 -5.86
C LEU A 84 -4.43 16.23 -5.24
N ALA A 85 -4.85 15.15 -5.88
CA ALA A 85 -4.58 13.77 -5.46
C ALA A 85 -4.07 12.96 -6.65
N LEU A 86 -2.90 13.35 -7.15
CA LEU A 86 -2.26 12.85 -8.35
C LEU A 86 -1.12 11.88 -8.03
N ALA A 87 -0.83 11.00 -8.97
CA ALA A 87 0.33 10.13 -8.90
C ALA A 87 1.62 10.96 -8.97
N PRO A 88 2.71 10.45 -8.41
CA PRO A 88 3.95 11.22 -8.28
C PRO A 88 4.63 11.66 -9.58
N ASP A 89 4.41 10.92 -10.65
CA ASP A 89 4.89 11.23 -12.01
C ASP A 89 4.02 12.28 -12.71
N GLN A 90 2.84 12.59 -12.17
CA GLN A 90 1.88 13.56 -12.70
C GLN A 90 2.05 14.98 -12.10
N ARG A 91 3.22 15.29 -11.53
CA ARG A 91 3.48 16.60 -10.92
C ARG A 91 3.31 17.77 -11.91
N GLN A 92 3.73 17.60 -13.15
CA GLN A 92 3.60 18.64 -14.16
C GLN A 92 2.14 18.95 -14.50
N ASP A 93 1.26 17.93 -14.50
CA ASP A 93 -0.17 18.13 -14.70
C ASP A 93 -0.80 18.89 -13.52
N ALA A 94 -0.32 18.62 -12.29
CA ALA A 94 -0.72 19.39 -11.10
C ALA A 94 -0.30 20.86 -11.22
N GLU A 95 0.95 21.13 -11.62
CA GLU A 95 1.48 22.49 -11.82
C GLU A 95 0.66 23.26 -12.86
N ALA A 96 0.37 22.64 -14.01
CA ALA A 96 -0.43 23.24 -15.07
C ALA A 96 -1.87 23.57 -14.61
N LEU A 97 -2.49 22.69 -13.80
CA LEU A 97 -3.82 22.97 -13.26
C LEU A 97 -3.79 24.09 -12.23
N VAL A 98 -2.77 24.14 -11.37
CA VAL A 98 -2.60 25.26 -10.41
C VAL A 98 -2.48 26.59 -11.12
N GLU A 99 -1.67 26.67 -12.16
CA GLU A 99 -1.51 27.88 -13.00
C GLU A 99 -2.84 28.28 -13.66
N HIS A 100 -3.52 27.32 -14.27
CA HIS A 100 -4.82 27.54 -14.90
C HIS A 100 -5.88 28.09 -13.93
N VAL A 101 -5.95 27.52 -12.71
CA VAL A 101 -6.86 28.00 -11.66
C VAL A 101 -6.45 29.38 -11.17
N ALA A 102 -5.14 29.63 -10.98
CA ALA A 102 -4.63 30.92 -10.56
C ALA A 102 -4.99 32.05 -11.53
N GLU A 103 -4.92 31.79 -12.84
CA GLU A 103 -5.24 32.77 -13.87
C GLU A 103 -6.74 33.08 -13.98
N ARG A 104 -7.60 32.11 -13.73
CA ARG A 104 -9.04 32.24 -13.95
C ARG A 104 -9.83 32.62 -12.72
N GLN A 105 -9.32 32.30 -11.53
CA GLN A 105 -9.99 32.60 -10.26
C GLN A 105 -9.55 33.95 -9.73
N SER A 106 -10.50 34.91 -9.66
CA SER A 106 -10.28 36.22 -9.03
C SER A 106 -10.57 36.21 -7.52
N THR A 107 -11.12 35.10 -7.01
CA THR A 107 -11.48 34.90 -5.61
C THR A 107 -10.41 34.09 -4.87
N PRO A 108 -10.37 34.17 -3.52
CA PRO A 108 -9.50 33.33 -2.72
C PRO A 108 -9.75 31.84 -2.99
N VAL A 109 -8.70 31.05 -3.22
CA VAL A 109 -8.76 29.61 -3.38
C VAL A 109 -7.64 28.94 -2.59
N VAL A 110 -7.95 27.82 -1.92
CA VAL A 110 -6.91 27.03 -1.27
C VAL A 110 -6.59 25.80 -2.12
N VAL A 111 -5.35 25.69 -2.52
CA VAL A 111 -4.80 24.51 -3.21
C VAL A 111 -4.33 23.50 -2.16
N VAL A 112 -5.03 22.39 -2.03
CA VAL A 112 -4.68 21.29 -1.12
C VAL A 112 -3.87 20.26 -1.88
N ASN A 113 -2.59 20.18 -1.62
CA ASN A 113 -1.72 19.12 -2.13
C ASN A 113 -1.85 17.86 -1.27
N ASN A 114 -2.69 16.92 -1.71
CA ASN A 114 -2.87 15.61 -1.09
C ASN A 114 -1.97 14.54 -1.75
N SER A 115 -1.23 14.90 -2.79
CA SER A 115 -0.30 14.01 -3.50
C SER A 115 0.99 13.81 -2.71
N THR A 116 1.65 12.67 -2.93
CA THR A 116 2.99 12.42 -2.36
C THR A 116 4.06 12.87 -3.37
N PHE A 117 4.23 14.18 -3.53
CA PHE A 117 5.27 14.80 -4.35
C PHE A 117 6.58 15.00 -3.55
N PRO A 118 7.70 15.39 -4.19
CA PRO A 118 8.94 15.77 -3.49
C PRO A 118 8.73 16.90 -2.48
N VAL A 119 9.49 16.87 -1.38
CA VAL A 119 9.44 17.92 -0.35
C VAL A 119 9.74 19.30 -0.96
N GLY A 120 8.88 20.28 -0.67
CA GLY A 120 8.93 21.63 -1.21
C GLY A 120 8.04 21.86 -2.43
N THR A 121 7.34 20.85 -2.95
CA THR A 121 6.44 20.99 -4.10
C THR A 121 5.26 21.91 -3.79
N THR A 122 4.70 21.85 -2.57
CA THR A 122 3.58 22.74 -2.17
C THR A 122 3.98 24.20 -2.16
N GLU A 123 5.23 24.55 -1.80
CA GLU A 123 5.73 25.92 -1.90
C GLU A 123 5.89 26.35 -3.37
N GLN A 124 6.26 25.42 -4.26
CA GLN A 124 6.32 25.70 -5.69
C GLN A 124 4.93 25.97 -6.28
N PHE A 125 3.89 25.23 -5.82
CA PHE A 125 2.51 25.55 -6.18
C PHE A 125 2.13 26.96 -5.74
N GLU A 126 2.44 27.34 -4.49
CA GLU A 126 2.15 28.68 -3.99
C GLU A 126 2.85 29.77 -4.79
N SER A 127 4.07 29.54 -5.24
CA SER A 127 4.79 30.51 -6.07
C SER A 127 4.16 30.76 -7.44
N ARG A 128 3.27 29.89 -7.90
CA ARG A 128 2.50 30.03 -9.15
C ARG A 128 1.15 30.73 -8.96
N LEU A 129 0.71 30.85 -7.70
CA LEU A 129 -0.54 31.55 -7.36
C LEU A 129 -0.29 33.05 -7.39
N GLY A 130 -1.14 33.81 -8.07
CA GLY A 130 -0.87 35.21 -8.38
C GLY A 130 -1.74 36.23 -7.61
N HIS A 131 -2.80 35.79 -6.95
CA HIS A 131 -3.77 36.68 -6.33
C HIS A 131 -3.77 36.59 -4.81
N VAL A 132 -4.14 37.71 -4.16
CA VAL A 132 -4.29 37.77 -2.70
C VAL A 132 -5.36 36.77 -2.24
N GLY A 133 -5.02 35.95 -1.25
CA GLY A 133 -5.91 34.92 -0.71
C GLY A 133 -5.84 33.57 -1.45
N GLN A 134 -5.02 33.43 -2.49
CA GLN A 134 -4.68 32.14 -3.07
C GLN A 134 -3.50 31.54 -2.30
N VAL A 135 -3.69 30.38 -1.69
CA VAL A 135 -2.70 29.73 -0.81
C VAL A 135 -2.59 28.25 -1.16
N ALA A 136 -1.38 27.71 -1.14
CA ALA A 136 -1.15 26.28 -1.26
C ALA A 136 -0.82 25.66 0.11
N MET A 137 -1.41 24.51 0.43
CA MET A 137 -1.12 23.77 1.64
C MET A 137 -0.86 22.28 1.37
N ALA A 138 -0.02 21.68 2.19
CA ALA A 138 0.24 20.25 2.16
C ALA A 138 -0.74 19.50 3.09
N LEU A 139 -1.40 18.49 2.55
CA LEU A 139 -2.22 17.54 3.29
C LEU A 139 -1.93 16.12 2.80
N PRO A 140 -0.77 15.55 3.16
CA PRO A 140 -0.32 14.28 2.60
C PRO A 140 -1.33 13.17 2.78
N ASP A 141 -1.50 12.35 1.75
CA ASP A 141 -2.34 11.16 1.78
C ASP A 141 -1.86 10.15 2.81
N MET A 142 -2.76 9.75 3.72
CA MET A 142 -2.52 8.75 4.78
C MET A 142 -3.42 7.53 4.63
N LEU A 143 -4.02 7.31 3.46
CA LEU A 143 -4.96 6.23 3.20
C LEU A 143 -4.30 4.85 3.23
N GLU A 144 -5.11 3.85 3.52
CA GLU A 144 -4.77 2.44 3.45
C GLU A 144 -5.69 1.75 2.45
N GLU A 145 -5.15 1.13 1.41
CA GLU A 145 -5.93 0.34 0.45
C GLU A 145 -6.75 -0.75 1.16
N GLY A 146 -8.02 -0.91 0.78
CA GLY A 146 -8.99 -1.81 1.40
C GLY A 146 -9.71 -1.19 2.61
N ARG A 147 -9.33 0.03 3.04
CA ARG A 147 -9.93 0.76 4.17
C ARG A 147 -9.96 2.28 3.96
N ALA A 148 -9.82 2.73 2.72
CA ALA A 148 -9.65 4.15 2.40
C ALA A 148 -10.80 5.00 2.93
N TRP A 149 -12.05 4.57 2.74
CA TRP A 149 -13.24 5.25 3.26
C TRP A 149 -13.18 5.44 4.78
N GLN A 150 -12.84 4.38 5.52
CA GLN A 150 -12.79 4.43 6.98
C GLN A 150 -11.66 5.33 7.47
N VAL A 151 -10.49 5.25 6.85
CA VAL A 151 -9.31 6.05 7.23
C VAL A 151 -9.57 7.53 6.95
N PHE A 152 -10.20 7.89 5.83
CA PHE A 152 -10.53 9.27 5.50
C PHE A 152 -11.63 9.83 6.44
N THR A 153 -12.69 9.07 6.66
CA THR A 153 -13.85 9.56 7.44
C THR A 153 -13.65 9.48 8.96
N ARG A 154 -12.68 8.68 9.42
CA ARG A 154 -12.32 8.51 10.84
C ARG A 154 -10.80 8.58 11.02
N PRO A 155 -10.18 9.70 10.66
CA PRO A 155 -8.72 9.82 10.70
C PRO A 155 -8.20 9.79 12.14
N SER A 156 -7.08 9.12 12.34
CA SER A 156 -6.33 9.23 13.60
C SER A 156 -5.72 10.62 13.73
N ARG A 157 -5.29 11.21 12.61
CA ARG A 157 -4.75 12.58 12.51
C ARG A 157 -4.78 13.07 11.07
N TRP A 158 -4.84 14.40 10.93
CA TRP A 158 -4.58 15.14 9.69
C TRP A 158 -3.28 15.94 9.86
N LEU A 159 -2.34 15.76 8.95
CA LEU A 159 -1.11 16.57 8.90
C LEU A 159 -1.41 17.79 8.02
N LEU A 160 -1.64 18.94 8.61
CA LEU A 160 -1.90 20.19 7.89
C LEU A 160 -0.62 21.02 7.79
N GLY A 161 -0.01 21.04 6.64
CA GLY A 161 1.15 21.87 6.34
C GLY A 161 0.75 23.21 5.73
N CYS A 162 0.67 24.26 6.53
CA CYS A 162 0.32 25.60 6.09
C CYS A 162 0.79 26.64 7.10
N GLU A 163 1.29 27.77 6.60
CA GLU A 163 1.66 28.93 7.40
C GLU A 163 0.54 29.99 7.47
N ASP A 164 -0.49 29.89 6.61
CA ASP A 164 -1.63 30.78 6.59
C ASP A 164 -2.76 30.28 7.50
N GLU A 165 -3.17 31.11 8.46
CA GLU A 165 -4.20 30.71 9.45
C GLU A 165 -5.61 30.65 8.83
N GLU A 166 -5.91 31.52 7.87
CA GLU A 166 -7.22 31.56 7.22
C GLU A 166 -7.42 30.34 6.31
N ALA A 167 -6.42 29.99 5.49
CA ALA A 167 -6.44 28.77 4.68
C ALA A 167 -6.53 27.52 5.58
N SER A 168 -5.78 27.47 6.68
CA SER A 168 -5.86 26.38 7.67
C SER A 168 -7.27 26.29 8.29
N ARG A 169 -7.92 27.40 8.59
CA ARG A 169 -9.28 27.45 9.12
C ARG A 169 -10.27 26.94 8.09
N GLN A 170 -10.15 27.35 6.83
CA GLN A 170 -11.02 26.93 5.74
C GLN A 170 -10.96 25.42 5.50
N VAL A 171 -9.77 24.80 5.47
CA VAL A 171 -9.63 23.35 5.31
C VAL A 171 -10.09 22.58 6.55
N ARG A 172 -9.87 23.11 7.76
CA ARG A 172 -10.46 22.49 8.96
C ARG A 172 -11.98 22.52 8.94
N GLU A 173 -12.60 23.58 8.42
CA GLU A 173 -14.05 23.66 8.23
C GLU A 173 -14.53 22.68 7.15
N LEU A 174 -13.81 22.55 6.02
CA LEU A 174 -14.07 21.54 4.99
C LEU A 174 -14.13 20.12 5.59
N LEU A 175 -13.17 19.78 6.45
CA LEU A 175 -13.01 18.46 7.05
C LEU A 175 -13.74 18.31 8.41
N ARG A 176 -14.49 19.31 8.86
CA ARG A 176 -15.12 19.34 10.18
C ARG A 176 -16.04 18.15 10.44
N ALA A 177 -16.76 17.70 9.44
CA ALA A 177 -17.69 16.59 9.57
C ALA A 177 -17.00 15.29 10.04
N PHE A 178 -15.73 15.08 9.66
CA PHE A 178 -14.91 13.92 10.00
C PHE A 178 -14.18 14.06 11.33
N ASN A 179 -14.23 15.24 11.97
CA ASN A 179 -13.50 15.58 13.20
C ASN A 179 -14.39 16.02 14.35
N ARG A 180 -15.67 15.63 14.35
CA ARG A 180 -16.66 16.09 15.35
C ARG A 180 -16.35 15.69 16.79
N ARG A 181 -15.63 14.58 17.00
CA ARG A 181 -15.41 13.99 18.34
C ARG A 181 -14.03 14.27 18.90
N SER A 182 -13.09 14.69 18.09
CA SER A 182 -11.70 14.91 18.46
C SER A 182 -11.06 15.94 17.54
N ASN A 183 -10.14 16.75 18.06
CA ASN A 183 -9.33 17.63 17.23
C ASN A 183 -8.10 16.85 16.75
N ASN A 184 -8.23 16.23 15.59
CA ASN A 184 -7.17 15.37 15.01
C ASN A 184 -6.23 16.15 14.08
N PHE A 185 -6.31 17.47 14.04
CA PHE A 185 -5.46 18.30 13.20
C PHE A 185 -4.11 18.58 13.88
N GLN A 186 -3.04 18.24 13.17
CA GLN A 186 -1.67 18.57 13.54
C GLN A 186 -1.13 19.61 12.56
N LEU A 187 -1.08 20.86 13.00
CA LEU A 187 -0.59 21.99 12.21
C LEU A 187 0.93 22.03 12.23
N MET A 188 1.53 22.27 11.06
CA MET A 188 2.98 22.36 10.89
C MET A 188 3.32 23.13 9.61
N PRO A 189 4.58 23.54 9.39
CA PRO A 189 5.03 24.07 8.10
C PRO A 189 4.83 23.07 6.96
N ARG A 190 4.60 23.55 5.73
CA ARG A 190 4.35 22.74 4.53
C ARG A 190 5.39 21.64 4.32
N ARG A 191 6.68 22.01 4.31
CA ARG A 191 7.78 21.05 4.17
C ARG A 191 7.81 20.01 5.28
N ALA A 192 7.42 20.40 6.49
CA ALA A 192 7.35 19.46 7.61
C ALA A 192 6.25 18.41 7.40
N ALA A 193 5.07 18.79 6.88
CA ALA A 193 3.99 17.85 6.57
C ALA A 193 4.42 16.88 5.45
N GLU A 194 4.99 17.38 4.35
CA GLU A 194 5.49 16.55 3.26
C GLU A 194 6.58 15.57 3.73
N LEU A 195 7.56 16.05 4.50
CA LEU A 195 8.62 15.21 5.04
C LEU A 195 8.10 14.19 6.08
N THR A 196 7.12 14.58 6.89
CA THR A 196 6.54 13.69 7.92
C THR A 196 5.92 12.45 7.31
N LYS A 197 5.21 12.57 6.19
CA LYS A 197 4.67 11.40 5.44
C LYS A 197 5.77 10.42 5.07
N LEU A 198 6.85 10.89 4.45
CA LEU A 198 7.98 10.06 4.05
C LEU A 198 8.68 9.44 5.27
N ALA A 199 8.86 10.23 6.35
CA ALA A 199 9.49 9.76 7.57
C ALA A 199 8.67 8.68 8.29
N ILE A 200 7.33 8.78 8.29
CA ILE A 200 6.45 7.73 8.80
C ILE A 200 6.69 6.42 8.06
N ASN A 201 6.63 6.44 6.72
CA ASN A 201 6.85 5.24 5.93
C ASN A 201 8.27 4.68 6.10
N GLY A 202 9.28 5.56 6.20
CA GLY A 202 10.65 5.17 6.53
C GLY A 202 10.77 4.45 7.88
N MET A 203 10.11 4.95 8.92
CA MET A 203 10.10 4.33 10.24
C MET A 203 9.38 2.98 10.23
N LEU A 204 8.22 2.87 9.57
CA LEU A 204 7.47 1.63 9.47
C LEU A 204 8.27 0.54 8.76
N ALA A 205 8.94 0.88 7.64
CA ALA A 205 9.82 -0.04 6.93
C ALA A 205 11.03 -0.47 7.78
N THR A 206 11.63 0.47 8.52
CA THR A 206 12.73 0.18 9.44
C THR A 206 12.30 -0.84 10.51
N ARG A 207 11.09 -0.70 11.07
CA ARG A 207 10.55 -1.65 12.05
C ARG A 207 10.40 -3.05 11.48
N ILE A 208 9.85 -3.19 10.26
CA ILE A 208 9.71 -4.48 9.59
C ILE A 208 11.09 -5.09 9.29
N SER A 209 12.00 -4.31 8.70
CA SER A 209 13.35 -4.81 8.36
C SER A 209 14.14 -5.18 9.61
N TYR A 210 14.03 -4.41 10.71
CA TYR A 210 14.61 -4.76 12.00
C TYR A 210 14.08 -6.10 12.53
N MET A 211 12.75 -6.29 12.53
CA MET A 211 12.16 -7.56 12.96
C MET A 211 12.55 -8.72 12.06
N ASN A 212 12.70 -8.48 10.77
CA ASN A 212 13.19 -9.46 9.81
C ASN A 212 14.66 -9.87 10.09
N GLU A 213 15.49 -8.95 10.52
CA GLU A 213 16.87 -9.25 10.95
C GLU A 213 16.89 -10.07 12.24
N ILE A 214 16.11 -9.66 13.24
CA ILE A 214 15.92 -10.42 14.49
C ILE A 214 15.38 -11.83 14.24
N ALA A 215 14.46 -11.99 13.30
CA ALA A 215 13.94 -13.32 12.93
C ALA A 215 15.03 -14.21 12.31
N GLY A 216 15.96 -13.65 11.53
CA GLY A 216 17.11 -14.39 11.01
C GLY A 216 18.04 -14.86 12.14
N LEU A 217 18.27 -14.02 13.14
CA LEU A 217 19.02 -14.37 14.34
C LEU A 217 18.30 -15.45 15.17
N ALA A 218 16.98 -15.33 15.32
CA ALA A 218 16.14 -16.31 16.01
C ALA A 218 16.20 -17.70 15.35
N ASP A 219 16.16 -17.76 14.00
CA ASP A 219 16.38 -19.02 13.25
C ASP A 219 17.74 -19.66 13.61
N THR A 220 18.81 -18.85 13.75
CA THR A 220 20.17 -19.33 14.09
C THR A 220 20.26 -19.81 15.53
N LEU A 221 19.65 -19.07 16.46
CA LEU A 221 19.69 -19.38 17.89
C LEU A 221 18.68 -20.45 18.33
N GLY A 222 17.77 -20.88 17.45
CA GLY A 222 16.69 -21.80 17.80
C GLY A 222 15.61 -21.22 18.70
N VAL A 223 15.42 -19.89 18.64
CA VAL A 223 14.40 -19.14 19.38
C VAL A 223 13.19 -18.91 18.50
N ASP A 224 11.96 -19.01 19.04
CA ASP A 224 10.76 -18.55 18.33
C ASP A 224 10.69 -17.02 18.40
N VAL A 225 10.76 -16.36 17.23
CA VAL A 225 10.73 -14.89 17.12
C VAL A 225 9.43 -14.29 17.66
N GLU A 226 8.35 -15.07 17.73
CA GLU A 226 7.07 -14.61 18.29
C GLU A 226 7.20 -14.22 19.77
N HIS A 227 7.98 -14.97 20.56
CA HIS A 227 8.25 -14.59 21.93
C HIS A 227 9.03 -13.29 22.03
N VAL A 228 10.00 -13.07 21.12
CA VAL A 228 10.75 -11.83 21.05
C VAL A 228 9.84 -10.66 20.65
N ARG A 229 8.99 -10.86 19.64
CA ARG A 229 8.01 -9.87 19.17
C ARG A 229 7.05 -9.45 20.30
N LEU A 230 6.51 -10.40 21.03
CA LEU A 230 5.62 -10.13 22.16
C LEU A 230 6.33 -9.38 23.28
N GLY A 231 7.55 -9.78 23.62
CA GLY A 231 8.37 -9.08 24.61
C GLY A 231 8.67 -7.64 24.23
N MET A 232 9.09 -7.43 22.98
CA MET A 232 9.34 -6.07 22.46
C MET A 232 8.08 -5.22 22.39
N GLY A 233 6.97 -5.79 21.90
CA GLY A 233 5.71 -5.08 21.75
C GLY A 233 5.08 -4.66 23.07
N ALA A 234 5.37 -5.39 24.16
CA ALA A 234 4.91 -5.06 25.51
C ALA A 234 5.59 -3.80 26.09
N ASP A 235 6.77 -3.40 25.59
CA ASP A 235 7.37 -2.13 25.93
C ASP A 235 6.55 -0.99 25.29
N THR A 236 5.95 -0.12 26.13
CA THR A 236 5.07 0.97 25.70
C THR A 236 5.76 2.01 24.81
N ARG A 237 7.10 2.07 24.85
CA ARG A 237 7.89 2.95 23.98
C ARG A 237 7.98 2.41 22.56
N ILE A 238 7.72 1.11 22.35
CA ILE A 238 7.78 0.40 21.08
C ILE A 238 6.37 0.12 20.55
N GLY A 239 5.53 -0.60 21.32
CA GLY A 239 4.21 -1.06 20.89
C GLY A 239 4.28 -2.17 19.84
N TYR A 240 3.14 -2.78 19.49
CA TYR A 240 3.06 -3.99 18.66
C TYR A 240 3.03 -3.74 17.15
N GLU A 241 2.68 -2.53 16.72
CA GLU A 241 2.46 -2.22 15.32
C GLU A 241 3.75 -2.33 14.49
N TYR A 242 3.63 -2.95 13.31
CA TYR A 242 4.74 -3.16 12.38
C TYR A 242 5.94 -3.95 12.93
N LEU A 243 5.70 -4.83 13.92
CA LEU A 243 6.70 -5.77 14.44
C LEU A 243 6.53 -7.20 13.89
N TYR A 244 5.85 -7.38 12.79
CA TYR A 244 5.60 -8.70 12.19
C TYR A 244 6.71 -9.06 11.22
N PRO A 245 7.57 -10.06 11.52
CA PRO A 245 8.56 -10.56 10.58
C PRO A 245 7.86 -11.32 9.45
N GLY A 246 8.41 -11.23 8.24
CA GLY A 246 7.86 -11.89 7.07
C GLY A 246 8.89 -12.09 5.95
N CYS A 247 8.42 -12.58 4.82
CA CYS A 247 9.23 -12.81 3.63
C CYS A 247 9.51 -11.53 2.81
N GLY A 248 9.48 -10.36 3.44
CA GLY A 248 9.68 -9.06 2.81
C GLY A 248 8.37 -8.32 2.56
N PHE A 249 8.48 -7.00 2.37
CA PHE A 249 7.38 -6.13 1.99
C PHE A 249 7.48 -5.72 0.53
N GLY A 250 6.34 -5.44 -0.07
CA GLY A 250 6.18 -4.86 -1.40
C GLY A 250 5.24 -3.66 -1.37
N GLY A 251 4.64 -3.39 -2.50
CA GLY A 251 3.68 -2.32 -2.72
C GLY A 251 4.30 -1.06 -3.32
N PRO A 252 3.50 -0.31 -4.09
CA PRO A 252 3.99 0.82 -4.87
C PRO A 252 4.39 2.01 -4.02
N ASN A 253 3.72 2.22 -2.89
CA ASN A 253 3.91 3.42 -2.08
C ASN A 253 5.08 3.28 -1.10
N PHE A 254 5.22 2.13 -0.48
CA PHE A 254 6.16 1.92 0.61
C PHE A 254 7.62 2.00 0.14
N SER A 255 8.00 1.18 -0.84
CA SER A 255 9.36 1.18 -1.41
C SER A 255 9.69 2.51 -2.07
N ARG A 256 8.74 3.09 -2.82
CA ARG A 256 8.92 4.39 -3.48
C ARG A 256 9.17 5.53 -2.48
N ASP A 257 8.40 5.58 -1.39
CA ASP A 257 8.55 6.65 -0.40
C ASP A 257 9.88 6.54 0.35
N LEU A 258 10.37 5.31 0.59
CA LEU A 258 11.72 5.10 1.14
C LEU A 258 12.81 5.58 0.17
N MET A 259 12.73 5.18 -1.10
CA MET A 259 13.69 5.63 -2.12
C MET A 259 13.72 7.15 -2.21
N ARG A 260 12.55 7.81 -2.21
CA ARG A 260 12.46 9.27 -2.20
C ARG A 260 13.08 9.92 -0.98
N LEU A 261 12.83 9.34 0.19
CA LEU A 261 13.45 9.86 1.41
C LEU A 261 14.98 9.72 1.35
N ALA A 262 15.50 8.62 0.81
CA ALA A 262 16.92 8.42 0.56
C ALA A 262 17.47 9.42 -0.45
N ASP A 263 16.74 9.68 -1.56
CA ASP A 263 17.10 10.67 -2.58
C ASP A 263 17.17 12.09 -1.99
N VAL A 264 16.20 12.48 -1.16
CA VAL A 264 16.20 13.78 -0.46
C VAL A 264 17.43 13.93 0.45
N GLN A 265 17.82 12.86 1.14
CA GLN A 265 19.06 12.88 1.96
C GLN A 265 20.29 13.03 1.09
N SER A 266 20.39 12.27 0.00
CA SER A 266 21.53 12.31 -0.93
C SER A 266 21.65 13.67 -1.60
N ALA A 267 20.53 14.25 -2.07
CA ALA A 267 20.51 15.60 -2.64
C ALA A 267 20.91 16.69 -1.65
N SER A 268 20.72 16.44 -0.34
CA SER A 268 21.17 17.33 0.75
C SER A 268 22.62 17.11 1.14
N GLY A 269 23.40 16.32 0.39
CA GLY A 269 24.80 15.99 0.69
C GLY A 269 24.99 15.03 1.87
N ARG A 270 23.93 14.31 2.26
CA ARG A 270 23.97 13.32 3.36
C ARG A 270 23.82 11.92 2.79
N ALA A 271 24.69 10.99 3.17
CA ALA A 271 24.53 9.58 2.84
C ALA A 271 23.32 8.98 3.57
N SER A 272 22.46 8.25 2.84
CA SER A 272 21.30 7.56 3.41
C SER A 272 21.67 6.15 3.92
N ALA A 273 22.62 6.04 4.82
CA ALA A 273 23.14 4.75 5.26
C ALA A 273 22.08 3.82 5.88
N LEU A 274 21.13 4.36 6.64
CA LEU A 274 20.10 3.55 7.30
C LEU A 274 19.02 3.07 6.31
N LEU A 275 18.50 3.99 5.50
CA LEU A 275 17.37 3.65 4.58
C LEU A 275 17.82 2.71 3.47
N ASP A 276 19.02 2.92 2.92
CA ASP A 276 19.62 2.00 1.95
C ASP A 276 19.75 0.61 2.55
N ARG A 277 20.18 0.51 3.81
CA ARG A 277 20.29 -0.78 4.50
C ARG A 277 18.94 -1.43 4.78
N VAL A 278 17.92 -0.64 5.09
CA VAL A 278 16.54 -1.13 5.26
C VAL A 278 16.01 -1.75 3.98
N LEU A 279 16.25 -1.12 2.83
CA LEU A 279 15.90 -1.65 1.52
C LEU A 279 16.69 -2.92 1.18
N ASP A 280 18.00 -2.95 1.40
CA ASP A 280 18.85 -4.12 1.20
C ASP A 280 18.35 -5.33 2.02
N ILE A 281 18.06 -5.12 3.31
CA ILE A 281 17.51 -6.15 4.18
C ILE A 281 16.20 -6.70 3.60
N ASN A 282 15.33 -5.82 3.13
CA ASN A 282 14.05 -6.22 2.54
C ASN A 282 14.25 -7.09 1.28
N GLU A 283 15.11 -6.67 0.36
CA GLU A 283 15.37 -7.46 -0.86
C GLU A 283 15.93 -8.85 -0.53
N HIS A 284 16.88 -8.93 0.41
CA HIS A 284 17.41 -10.22 0.86
C HIS A 284 16.35 -11.11 1.54
N LYS A 285 15.33 -10.51 2.16
CA LYS A 285 14.25 -11.28 2.80
C LYS A 285 13.29 -11.92 1.81
N LYS A 286 13.11 -11.35 0.63
CA LYS A 286 12.25 -11.91 -0.42
C LYS A 286 12.70 -13.31 -0.86
N GLU A 287 13.98 -13.65 -0.72
CA GLU A 287 14.53 -14.98 -1.02
C GLU A 287 14.44 -15.97 0.15
N THR A 288 13.98 -15.57 1.32
CA THR A 288 14.07 -16.39 2.55
C THR A 288 13.34 -17.73 2.40
N LEU A 289 12.14 -17.74 1.79
CA LEU A 289 11.39 -18.97 1.58
C LEU A 289 12.10 -19.90 0.60
N PHE A 290 12.71 -19.38 -0.45
CA PHE A 290 13.53 -20.14 -1.36
C PHE A 290 14.74 -20.77 -0.65
N ARG A 291 15.46 -20.00 0.17
CA ARG A 291 16.60 -20.52 0.94
C ARG A 291 16.20 -21.63 1.91
N LYS A 292 15.03 -21.51 2.56
CA LYS A 292 14.48 -22.56 3.44
C LYS A 292 14.10 -23.80 2.66
N LEU A 293 13.51 -23.66 1.49
CA LEU A 293 13.25 -24.79 0.56
C LEU A 293 14.54 -25.45 0.12
N TRP A 294 15.52 -24.66 -0.33
CA TRP A 294 16.84 -25.14 -0.76
C TRP A 294 17.52 -25.96 0.35
N SER A 295 17.51 -25.44 1.56
CA SER A 295 18.09 -26.13 2.72
C SER A 295 17.37 -27.43 3.05
N HIS A 296 16.04 -27.47 2.96
CA HIS A 296 15.24 -28.66 3.25
C HIS A 296 15.54 -29.80 2.26
N PHE A 297 15.70 -29.50 0.98
CA PHE A 297 16.00 -30.48 -0.06
C PHE A 297 17.50 -30.65 -0.35
N ASN A 298 18.39 -30.09 0.47
CA ASN A 298 19.85 -30.15 0.29
C ASN A 298 20.28 -29.74 -1.14
N GLY A 299 19.62 -28.73 -1.71
CA GLY A 299 19.89 -28.19 -3.04
C GLY A 299 19.28 -28.99 -4.21
N GLN A 300 18.59 -30.09 -3.98
CA GLN A 300 17.97 -30.92 -5.01
C GLN A 300 16.57 -30.45 -5.34
N LEU A 301 16.46 -29.37 -6.11
CA LEU A 301 15.20 -28.72 -6.46
C LEU A 301 14.68 -29.01 -7.86
N GLU A 302 15.54 -29.45 -8.80
CA GLU A 302 15.14 -29.70 -10.17
C GLU A 302 14.00 -30.71 -10.29
N GLY A 303 12.94 -30.31 -11.01
CA GLY A 303 11.74 -31.11 -11.22
C GLY A 303 10.75 -31.13 -10.06
N ARG A 304 11.07 -30.53 -8.91
CA ARG A 304 10.13 -30.38 -7.79
C ARG A 304 8.97 -29.46 -8.16
N THR A 305 7.86 -29.63 -7.49
CA THR A 305 6.66 -28.79 -7.63
C THR A 305 6.35 -28.09 -6.29
N VAL A 306 6.16 -26.79 -6.32
CA VAL A 306 5.84 -25.98 -5.14
C VAL A 306 4.49 -25.28 -5.33
N ALA A 307 3.59 -25.43 -4.36
CA ALA A 307 2.39 -24.65 -4.25
C ALA A 307 2.71 -23.28 -3.62
N ILE A 308 2.17 -22.20 -4.18
CA ILE A 308 2.30 -20.86 -3.62
C ILE A 308 0.90 -20.31 -3.36
N TRP A 309 0.63 -19.95 -2.12
CA TRP A 309 -0.56 -19.23 -1.69
C TRP A 309 -0.24 -17.75 -1.48
N GLY A 310 -0.84 -16.92 -2.32
CA GLY A 310 -0.67 -15.47 -2.29
C GLY A 310 0.37 -14.95 -3.29
N VAL A 311 -0.07 -14.02 -4.11
CA VAL A 311 0.70 -13.35 -5.17
C VAL A 311 0.71 -11.84 -4.94
N ALA A 312 -0.41 -11.27 -4.50
CA ALA A 312 -0.50 -9.85 -4.15
C ALA A 312 0.52 -9.46 -3.07
N PHE A 313 0.99 -8.22 -3.06
CA PHE A 313 1.93 -7.75 -2.03
C PHE A 313 1.32 -7.71 -0.62
N LYS A 314 -0.01 -7.60 -0.51
CA LYS A 314 -0.81 -7.71 0.73
C LYS A 314 -2.22 -8.19 0.42
N PRO A 315 -3.00 -8.66 1.40
CA PRO A 315 -4.42 -8.96 1.22
C PRO A 315 -5.24 -7.71 0.82
N GLY A 316 -6.32 -7.91 0.07
CA GLY A 316 -7.26 -6.84 -0.30
C GLY A 316 -6.88 -6.03 -1.54
N THR A 317 -5.84 -6.42 -2.28
CA THR A 317 -5.43 -5.75 -3.53
C THR A 317 -5.12 -6.75 -4.64
N THR A 318 -5.18 -6.30 -5.90
CA THR A 318 -4.68 -7.04 -7.08
C THR A 318 -3.23 -6.73 -7.40
N ARG A 319 -2.61 -5.77 -6.71
CA ARG A 319 -1.29 -5.23 -7.03
C ARG A 319 -0.18 -6.18 -6.61
N ILE A 320 0.83 -6.28 -7.46
CA ILE A 320 2.02 -7.09 -7.25
C ILE A 320 3.32 -6.28 -7.26
N ASP A 321 3.21 -4.94 -7.24
CA ASP A 321 4.36 -4.03 -7.24
C ASP A 321 5.36 -4.43 -6.15
N HIS A 322 6.58 -4.75 -6.53
CA HIS A 322 7.65 -5.19 -5.63
C HIS A 322 7.25 -6.36 -4.69
N ALA A 323 6.22 -7.13 -5.04
CA ALA A 323 5.77 -8.26 -4.22
C ALA A 323 6.87 -9.32 -4.05
N PRO A 324 7.00 -9.93 -2.87
CA PRO A 324 8.00 -10.97 -2.62
C PRO A 324 7.90 -12.17 -3.57
N VAL A 325 6.70 -12.46 -4.08
CA VAL A 325 6.48 -13.56 -5.02
C VAL A 325 7.29 -13.42 -6.29
N LEU A 326 7.52 -12.20 -6.80
CA LEU A 326 8.26 -11.98 -8.04
C LEU A 326 9.70 -12.49 -7.92
N THR A 327 10.42 -12.07 -6.89
CA THR A 327 11.78 -12.55 -6.58
C THR A 327 11.79 -14.06 -6.31
N LEU A 328 10.77 -14.58 -5.64
CA LEU A 328 10.64 -16.00 -5.33
C LEU A 328 10.45 -16.83 -6.60
N LEU A 329 9.63 -16.41 -7.56
CA LEU A 329 9.40 -17.07 -8.82
C LEU A 329 10.70 -17.17 -9.64
N GLU A 330 11.44 -16.07 -9.77
CA GLU A 330 12.72 -16.04 -10.47
C GLU A 330 13.71 -17.06 -9.88
N ALA A 331 13.83 -17.08 -8.55
CA ALA A 331 14.73 -18.00 -7.85
C ALA A 331 14.31 -19.48 -8.02
N LEU A 332 13.01 -19.78 -7.97
CA LEU A 332 12.48 -21.14 -8.15
C LEU A 332 12.68 -21.63 -9.60
N TRP A 333 12.35 -20.79 -10.59
CA TRP A 333 12.50 -21.16 -12.00
C TRP A 333 13.95 -21.36 -12.40
N ALA A 334 14.87 -20.56 -11.86
CA ALA A 334 16.32 -20.74 -12.07
C ALA A 334 16.82 -22.13 -11.61
N GLN A 335 16.07 -22.82 -10.75
CA GLN A 335 16.37 -24.18 -10.28
C GLN A 335 15.49 -25.26 -10.92
N GLY A 336 14.71 -24.92 -11.96
CA GLY A 336 13.83 -25.89 -12.63
C GLY A 336 12.63 -26.33 -11.80
N VAL A 337 12.22 -25.54 -10.80
CA VAL A 337 11.07 -25.83 -9.94
C VAL A 337 9.78 -25.44 -10.65
N LYS A 338 8.82 -26.34 -10.68
CA LYS A 338 7.46 -26.06 -11.14
C LYS A 338 6.68 -25.35 -10.02
N VAL A 339 5.95 -24.28 -10.35
CA VAL A 339 5.14 -23.52 -9.41
C VAL A 339 3.67 -23.59 -9.75
N ARG A 340 2.83 -23.79 -8.75
CA ARG A 340 1.39 -23.77 -8.84
C ARG A 340 0.89 -22.67 -7.92
N LEU A 341 0.27 -21.65 -8.49
CA LEU A 341 -0.07 -20.39 -7.80
C LEU A 341 -1.57 -20.28 -7.58
N HIS A 342 -1.96 -19.89 -6.38
CA HIS A 342 -3.30 -19.42 -6.08
C HIS A 342 -3.25 -18.06 -5.40
N ASP A 343 -4.09 -17.14 -5.86
CA ASP A 343 -4.37 -15.85 -5.20
C ASP A 343 -5.81 -15.46 -5.50
N PRO A 344 -6.59 -14.99 -4.52
CA PRO A 344 -7.99 -14.60 -4.73
C PRO A 344 -8.18 -13.44 -5.70
N ALA A 345 -7.09 -12.70 -6.04
CA ALA A 345 -7.21 -11.42 -6.72
C ALA A 345 -6.15 -11.14 -7.78
N ALA A 346 -4.90 -11.55 -7.57
CA ALA A 346 -3.77 -10.99 -8.30
C ALA A 346 -3.26 -11.88 -9.44
N LEU A 347 -3.86 -13.04 -9.72
CA LEU A 347 -3.38 -13.95 -10.77
C LEU A 347 -3.42 -13.33 -12.17
N ALA A 348 -4.50 -12.61 -12.51
CA ALA A 348 -4.61 -11.93 -13.80
C ALA A 348 -3.57 -10.81 -13.95
N THR A 349 -3.31 -10.06 -12.88
CA THR A 349 -2.26 -9.02 -12.87
C THR A 349 -0.89 -9.66 -13.05
N LEU A 350 -0.62 -10.78 -12.37
CA LEU A 350 0.64 -11.50 -12.52
C LEU A 350 0.84 -11.96 -13.97
N GLU A 351 -0.17 -12.60 -14.57
CA GLU A 351 -0.11 -13.07 -15.94
C GLU A 351 0.08 -11.93 -16.94
N ALA A 352 -0.56 -10.78 -16.71
CA ALA A 352 -0.38 -9.61 -17.55
C ALA A 352 1.04 -9.00 -17.46
N GLU A 353 1.67 -9.06 -16.28
CA GLU A 353 2.98 -8.44 -16.03
C GLU A 353 4.16 -9.33 -16.47
N ILE A 354 4.13 -10.62 -16.11
CA ILE A 354 5.25 -11.54 -16.40
C ILE A 354 4.98 -12.51 -17.54
N GLY A 355 3.76 -12.56 -18.08
CA GLY A 355 3.37 -13.50 -19.13
C GLY A 355 3.22 -14.94 -18.64
N SER A 356 3.07 -15.86 -19.59
CA SER A 356 3.06 -17.30 -19.31
C SER A 356 4.47 -17.85 -19.18
N HIS A 357 4.68 -18.78 -18.25
CA HIS A 357 5.97 -19.46 -18.07
C HIS A 357 5.77 -20.99 -18.08
N PRO A 358 6.67 -21.78 -18.73
CA PRO A 358 6.51 -23.24 -18.86
C PRO A 358 6.42 -23.99 -17.52
N LEU A 359 7.01 -23.44 -16.47
CA LEU A 359 7.02 -24.01 -15.12
C LEU A 359 5.93 -23.39 -14.22
N MET A 360 4.98 -22.60 -14.76
CA MET A 360 3.92 -21.92 -14.00
C MET A 360 2.54 -22.48 -14.31
N THR A 361 1.75 -22.71 -13.28
CA THR A 361 0.33 -23.06 -13.37
C THR A 361 -0.48 -22.16 -12.47
N LEU A 362 -1.48 -21.47 -13.01
CA LEU A 362 -2.40 -20.62 -12.26
C LEU A 362 -3.65 -21.42 -11.84
N CYS A 363 -4.00 -21.37 -10.57
CA CYS A 363 -5.15 -22.05 -9.97
C CYS A 363 -6.14 -21.00 -9.44
N HIS A 364 -7.27 -20.80 -10.14
CA HIS A 364 -8.17 -19.66 -9.90
C HIS A 364 -9.26 -19.91 -8.87
N GLU A 365 -9.71 -21.16 -8.69
CA GLU A 365 -10.96 -21.45 -7.96
C GLU A 365 -10.72 -21.90 -6.50
N ASP A 366 -9.80 -22.83 -6.29
CA ASP A 366 -9.57 -23.47 -4.98
C ASP A 366 -8.08 -23.44 -4.64
N PRO A 367 -7.66 -22.85 -3.50
CA PRO A 367 -6.27 -22.86 -3.07
C PRO A 367 -5.65 -24.26 -3.01
N TYR A 368 -6.45 -25.28 -2.77
CA TYR A 368 -5.97 -26.67 -2.71
C TYR A 368 -5.60 -27.21 -4.10
N GLN A 369 -6.15 -26.69 -5.18
CA GLN A 369 -5.70 -27.08 -6.53
C GLN A 369 -4.20 -26.80 -6.74
N ALA A 370 -3.69 -25.73 -6.15
CA ALA A 370 -2.25 -25.44 -6.19
C ALA A 370 -1.44 -26.51 -5.46
N CYS A 371 -1.99 -27.14 -4.44
CA CYS A 371 -1.31 -28.16 -3.61
C CYS A 371 -1.31 -29.56 -4.25
N GLU A 372 -2.13 -29.82 -5.27
CA GLU A 372 -2.22 -31.13 -5.92
C GLU A 372 -0.88 -31.53 -6.58
N GLY A 373 -0.26 -32.58 -6.03
CA GLY A 373 1.04 -33.07 -6.52
C GLY A 373 2.21 -32.14 -6.24
N ALA A 374 2.05 -31.16 -5.37
CA ALA A 374 3.16 -30.32 -4.92
C ALA A 374 3.96 -31.01 -3.82
N ASP A 375 5.27 -30.80 -3.80
CA ASP A 375 6.17 -31.28 -2.74
C ASP A 375 6.02 -30.45 -1.46
N ALA A 376 5.82 -29.13 -1.61
CA ALA A 376 5.74 -28.18 -0.51
C ALA A 376 4.71 -27.07 -0.78
N LEU A 377 4.21 -26.46 0.30
CA LEU A 377 3.39 -25.25 0.27
C LEU A 377 4.19 -24.06 0.78
N MET A 378 4.18 -22.94 0.04
CA MET A 378 4.67 -21.63 0.46
C MET A 378 3.51 -20.66 0.64
N LEU A 379 3.37 -20.05 1.81
CA LEU A 379 2.47 -18.94 2.06
C LEU A 379 3.24 -17.62 1.90
N VAL A 380 2.87 -16.80 0.92
CA VAL A 380 3.54 -15.54 0.61
C VAL A 380 2.68 -14.33 0.98
N THR A 381 1.34 -14.44 0.83
CA THR A 381 0.41 -13.37 1.21
C THR A 381 -0.69 -13.94 2.11
N GLU A 382 -0.93 -13.27 3.22
CA GLU A 382 -1.80 -13.72 4.32
C GLU A 382 -3.29 -13.44 4.09
N TRP A 383 -3.84 -13.85 2.95
CA TRP A 383 -5.27 -13.75 2.69
C TRP A 383 -6.08 -14.51 3.73
N LYS A 384 -7.23 -13.99 4.15
CA LYS A 384 -8.07 -14.62 5.19
C LYS A 384 -8.53 -16.03 4.83
N CYS A 385 -8.68 -16.35 3.55
CA CYS A 385 -9.05 -17.70 3.09
C CYS A 385 -7.97 -18.76 3.41
N TYR A 386 -6.73 -18.36 3.69
CA TYR A 386 -5.63 -19.27 4.06
C TYR A 386 -5.45 -19.47 5.56
N TRP A 387 -6.12 -18.69 6.41
CA TRP A 387 -5.84 -18.67 7.86
C TRP A 387 -6.23 -19.95 8.60
N ASN A 388 -7.21 -20.69 8.09
CA ASN A 388 -7.66 -21.93 8.71
C ASN A 388 -7.82 -23.05 7.67
N PRO A 389 -6.69 -23.58 7.12
CA PRO A 389 -6.74 -24.62 6.12
C PRO A 389 -7.11 -25.97 6.72
N ASP A 390 -7.61 -26.88 5.89
CA ASP A 390 -7.73 -28.30 6.22
C ASP A 390 -6.35 -28.95 6.18
N TRP A 391 -5.72 -29.04 7.34
CA TRP A 391 -4.37 -29.61 7.51
C TRP A 391 -4.28 -31.08 7.14
N ARG A 392 -5.36 -31.85 7.30
CA ARG A 392 -5.40 -33.24 6.87
C ARG A 392 -5.33 -33.33 5.36
N ARG A 393 -6.18 -32.56 4.67
CA ARG A 393 -6.18 -32.46 3.21
C ARG A 393 -4.81 -32.02 2.69
N LEU A 394 -4.17 -31.02 3.29
CA LEU A 394 -2.81 -30.61 2.93
C LEU A 394 -1.78 -31.73 3.13
N GLY A 395 -1.84 -32.44 4.26
CA GLY A 395 -0.93 -33.54 4.53
C GLY A 395 -1.08 -34.72 3.56
N ASP A 396 -2.29 -34.93 3.02
CA ASP A 396 -2.55 -35.97 2.02
C ASP A 396 -2.11 -35.52 0.59
N MET A 397 -2.07 -34.22 0.31
CA MET A 397 -1.73 -33.64 -1.00
C MET A 397 -0.25 -33.35 -1.19
N LEU A 398 0.46 -32.93 -0.12
CA LEU A 398 1.86 -32.50 -0.20
C LEU A 398 2.80 -33.72 -0.08
N GLY A 399 3.65 -33.91 -1.11
CA GLY A 399 4.58 -35.04 -1.17
C GLY A 399 5.57 -35.09 0.00
N GLU A 400 6.12 -33.94 0.40
CA GLU A 400 7.10 -33.84 1.50
C GLU A 400 6.50 -33.26 2.77
N ARG A 401 5.19 -33.03 2.81
CA ARG A 401 4.47 -32.46 3.96
C ARG A 401 5.12 -31.22 4.56
N LEU A 402 5.73 -30.40 3.70
CA LEU A 402 6.46 -29.19 4.07
C LEU A 402 5.59 -27.95 3.88
N VAL A 403 5.49 -27.12 4.93
CA VAL A 403 4.82 -25.83 4.93
C VAL A 403 5.84 -24.73 5.24
N LEU A 404 6.05 -23.82 4.29
CA LEU A 404 6.90 -22.65 4.41
C LEU A 404 6.01 -21.41 4.57
N ASP A 405 5.97 -20.86 5.78
CA ASP A 405 5.06 -19.75 6.13
C ASP A 405 5.82 -18.41 6.12
N GLY A 406 5.66 -17.66 5.06
CA GLY A 406 6.30 -16.35 4.88
C GLY A 406 5.64 -15.21 5.68
N ARG A 407 4.53 -15.48 6.38
CA ARG A 407 3.77 -14.47 7.13
C ARG A 407 3.57 -14.83 8.60
N ASN A 408 4.02 -16.02 9.01
CA ASN A 408 3.91 -16.51 10.38
C ASN A 408 2.46 -16.55 10.91
N ILE A 409 1.49 -16.82 10.03
CA ILE A 409 0.07 -16.86 10.45
C ILE A 409 -0.33 -18.18 11.10
N PHE A 410 0.47 -19.24 10.91
CA PHE A 410 0.16 -20.55 11.48
C PHE A 410 0.88 -20.79 12.81
N ASP A 411 0.26 -21.58 13.67
CA ASP A 411 0.91 -22.07 14.90
C ASP A 411 1.82 -23.26 14.57
N PRO A 412 3.15 -23.15 14.82
CA PRO A 412 4.10 -24.21 14.48
C PRO A 412 3.79 -25.55 15.12
N ALA A 413 3.45 -25.56 16.43
CA ALA A 413 3.17 -26.78 17.17
C ALA A 413 1.88 -27.45 16.68
N TYR A 414 0.87 -26.63 16.32
CA TYR A 414 -0.38 -27.13 15.78
C TYR A 414 -0.20 -27.78 14.40
N VAL A 415 0.64 -27.23 13.53
CA VAL A 415 0.96 -27.80 12.21
C VAL A 415 1.75 -29.10 12.37
N ALA A 416 2.78 -29.10 13.23
CA ALA A 416 3.59 -30.28 13.51
C ALA A 416 2.78 -31.44 14.09
N ALA A 417 1.84 -31.18 15.00
CA ALA A 417 0.95 -32.20 15.58
C ALA A 417 0.03 -32.86 14.52
N ARG A 418 -0.02 -32.35 13.28
CA ARG A 418 -0.74 -32.95 12.15
C ARG A 418 0.17 -33.68 11.17
N GLY A 419 1.41 -33.87 11.54
CA GLY A 419 2.40 -34.60 10.74
C GLY A 419 2.97 -33.81 9.58
N LEU A 420 2.99 -32.46 9.65
CA LEU A 420 3.63 -31.60 8.67
C LEU A 420 4.86 -30.90 9.27
N THR A 421 5.90 -30.77 8.48
CA THR A 421 7.08 -29.96 8.82
C THR A 421 6.76 -28.48 8.61
N TYR A 422 6.96 -27.65 9.63
CA TYR A 422 6.73 -26.21 9.55
C TYR A 422 8.05 -25.41 9.59
N ARG A 423 8.18 -24.46 8.70
CA ARG A 423 9.28 -23.48 8.64
C ARG A 423 8.71 -22.10 8.38
N GLY A 424 8.63 -21.27 9.41
CA GLY A 424 8.26 -19.85 9.32
C GLY A 424 9.47 -18.94 9.21
N ILE A 425 9.27 -17.65 9.38
CA ILE A 425 10.31 -16.63 9.45
C ILE A 425 10.72 -16.47 10.92
N GLY A 426 11.87 -17.03 11.31
CA GLY A 426 12.29 -17.08 12.71
C GLY A 426 11.46 -18.05 13.58
N ARG A 427 10.76 -19.02 12.96
CA ARG A 427 9.91 -20.04 13.62
C ARG A 427 10.03 -21.38 12.93
N ARG A 428 10.01 -22.44 13.68
CA ARG A 428 10.06 -23.81 13.14
C ARG A 428 9.42 -24.83 14.07
N ALA A 429 8.89 -25.90 13.51
CA ALA A 429 8.54 -27.12 14.21
C ALA A 429 8.61 -28.32 13.28
N ASP A 430 9.03 -29.45 13.80
CA ASP A 430 9.02 -30.75 13.13
C ASP A 430 7.94 -31.62 13.78
N PRO A 431 7.34 -32.61 13.06
CA PRO A 431 6.35 -33.53 13.57
C PRO A 431 6.85 -34.39 14.76
#